data_a5053714edadd8d87c676bd9d63c59c9
#
_entry.id   a5053714edadd8d87c676bd9d63c59c9
#
_cell.length_a   1.000
_cell.length_b   1.000
_cell.length_c   1.000
_cell.angle_alpha   90.00
_cell.angle_beta   90.00
_cell.angle_gamma   90.00
#
_symmetry.space_group_name_H-M   'P 1'
#
loop_
_entity.id
_entity.type
_entity.pdbx_description
1 polymer ?
#
loop_
_entity_poly.entity_id
_entity_poly.type
_entity_poly.pdbx_seq_one_letter_code
_entity_poly.pdbx_strand_id
1 'polypeptide(L)'
;MDNPKTKPVKALIDQAVVWIPFLLGFWLIILRPLGPNLSLMPGDLGDTRFNNYLLEHFFRWILGLDKNYWNAAFFYPFPNTIAFSDNLLGTAPFYALFRASRLDRETAFQAWYMLGFLMNYTACVYVLQRLKLKPLAVAIAGFFFTYGLPNLAQETHAQLLYRFGVPLACALLWQFFQEPGLKKLVGLAFWCVWQFFAGVYIGIFLVLLLAVMAVLLPLFSSQSWAQKNTDPWYRRAFKAVWQWITAWPLKLNLAWSETTLPGRLATLVILAGLGASLAALLGPYYNVTHVYGFSRSWNDVLLMLPKPQSYFIADQSPIWQAASGFIADFTARREHQLFPGGVIILILLVGISLRVPTQYRRLAFLNLSAVAILVVVTLTIHGFSLYHFLWYLPGLKSIRAVTRIELVLMWPLGVFAGYVIDALLQRQRLWLNAIIYLAGSLLLLESVFYNHTTTSKADAQARLANLRSQLATAPAATAVPEAALPADPILFVARPQWDPWYAPEIDAMLVAQDLGWPTLNGYSGNFPPGFQFADSCSRLPNQIKAYMAFTRLSDASSYLDIIKRVVPIGFKDCDPNWWSKMPN
;
A
#
# COMPACT_ATOMS: atom_id res chain seq x y z
N MET A 1 -16.30 43.65 12.28
CA MET A 1 -14.89 44.15 12.29
C MET A 1 -14.06 43.21 13.16
N ASP A 2 -13.23 42.36 12.60
CA ASP A 2 -12.40 41.44 13.34
C ASP A 2 -11.23 42.21 13.99
N ASN A 3 -11.13 42.16 15.31
CA ASN A 3 -10.05 42.76 16.08
C ASN A 3 -8.71 42.10 15.65
N PRO A 4 -7.69 42.84 15.18
CA PRO A 4 -6.42 42.27 14.72
C PRO A 4 -5.67 41.43 15.78
N LYS A 5 -5.95 41.63 17.06
CA LYS A 5 -5.38 40.85 18.16
C LYS A 5 -6.02 39.46 18.34
N THR A 6 -7.21 39.21 17.77
CA THR A 6 -7.91 37.92 17.88
C THR A 6 -7.55 36.95 16.76
N LYS A 7 -6.99 37.43 15.64
CA LYS A 7 -6.59 36.60 14.49
C LYS A 7 -5.57 35.51 14.82
N PRO A 8 -4.45 35.79 15.54
CA PRO A 8 -3.45 34.76 15.84
C PRO A 8 -3.98 33.68 16.80
N VAL A 9 -4.81 34.08 17.79
CA VAL A 9 -5.43 33.13 18.74
C VAL A 9 -6.39 32.19 18.02
N LYS A 10 -7.23 32.71 17.12
CA LYS A 10 -8.14 31.90 16.32
C LYS A 10 -7.38 30.92 15.43
N ALA A 11 -6.31 31.35 14.76
CA ALA A 11 -5.48 30.48 13.95
C ALA A 11 -4.85 29.34 14.77
N LEU A 12 -4.41 29.62 15.99
CA LEU A 12 -3.86 28.61 16.90
C LEU A 12 -4.95 27.58 17.30
N ILE A 13 -6.15 28.05 17.65
CA ILE A 13 -7.28 27.17 17.98
C ILE A 13 -7.65 26.28 16.76
N ASP A 14 -7.73 26.86 15.57
CA ASP A 14 -8.04 26.14 14.34
C ASP A 14 -7.00 25.03 14.07
N GLN A 15 -5.71 25.32 14.27
CA GLN A 15 -4.65 24.30 14.15
C GLN A 15 -4.77 23.25 15.27
N ALA A 16 -5.06 23.63 16.49
CA ALA A 16 -5.26 22.69 17.59
C ALA A 16 -6.41 21.72 17.30
N VAL A 17 -7.54 22.21 16.79
CA VAL A 17 -8.70 21.37 16.38
C VAL A 17 -8.29 20.36 15.31
N VAL A 18 -7.41 20.72 14.38
CA VAL A 18 -6.94 19.83 13.32
C VAL A 18 -5.98 18.78 13.88
N TRP A 19 -4.98 19.18 14.68
CA TRP A 19 -3.86 18.30 15.03
C TRP A 19 -4.06 17.48 16.31
N ILE A 20 -4.89 17.92 17.27
CA ILE A 20 -5.13 17.16 18.51
C ILE A 20 -5.70 15.77 18.22
N PRO A 21 -6.73 15.58 17.36
CA PRO A 21 -7.24 14.24 17.03
C PRO A 21 -6.18 13.35 16.39
N PHE A 22 -5.30 13.92 15.54
CA PHE A 22 -4.17 13.17 14.99
C PHE A 22 -3.21 12.69 16.08
N LEU A 23 -2.80 13.58 16.99
CA LEU A 23 -1.86 13.25 18.06
C LEU A 23 -2.45 12.22 19.03
N LEU A 24 -3.74 12.33 19.37
CA LEU A 24 -4.43 11.33 20.18
C LEU A 24 -4.50 9.98 19.45
N GLY A 25 -4.88 9.96 18.19
CA GLY A 25 -4.87 8.75 17.36
C GLY A 25 -3.47 8.16 17.23
N PHE A 26 -2.46 8.99 16.99
CA PHE A 26 -1.07 8.56 16.87
C PHE A 26 -0.58 7.89 18.16
N TRP A 27 -0.92 8.45 19.31
CA TRP A 27 -0.54 7.85 20.59
C TRP A 27 -1.33 6.58 20.91
N LEU A 28 -2.67 6.62 20.78
CA LEU A 28 -3.54 5.52 21.21
C LEU A 28 -3.56 4.33 20.24
N ILE A 29 -3.46 4.60 18.91
CA ILE A 29 -3.61 3.60 17.86
C ILE A 29 -2.25 3.10 17.36
N ILE A 30 -1.20 3.93 17.40
CA ILE A 30 0.12 3.58 16.87
C ILE A 30 1.15 3.33 17.97
N LEU A 31 1.43 4.34 18.81
CA LEU A 31 2.50 4.21 19.80
C LEU A 31 2.17 3.22 20.91
N ARG A 32 0.97 3.28 21.47
CA ARG A 32 0.56 2.40 22.56
C ARG A 32 0.61 0.90 22.19
N PRO A 33 0.11 0.46 21.02
CA PRO A 33 0.24 -0.93 20.57
C PRO A 33 1.68 -1.39 20.33
N LEU A 34 2.62 -0.48 20.04
CA LEU A 34 4.04 -0.84 19.91
C LEU A 34 4.74 -1.08 21.25
N GLY A 35 4.02 -0.92 22.35
CA GLY A 35 4.50 -1.24 23.69
C GLY A 35 5.50 -0.23 24.26
N PRO A 36 5.88 -0.40 25.54
CA PRO A 36 6.87 0.46 26.17
C PRO A 36 8.22 0.34 25.44
N ASN A 37 8.88 1.49 25.24
CA ASN A 37 10.16 1.58 24.52
C ASN A 37 10.15 0.93 23.11
N LEU A 38 8.99 0.89 22.46
CA LEU A 38 8.83 0.27 21.14
C LEU A 38 9.24 -1.22 21.15
N SER A 39 8.85 -1.94 22.19
CA SER A 39 9.21 -3.36 22.38
C SER A 39 8.47 -4.32 21.42
N LEU A 40 7.41 -3.84 20.76
CA LEU A 40 6.61 -4.62 19.82
C LEU A 40 6.75 -4.07 18.40
N MET A 41 6.82 -4.97 17.42
CA MET A 41 6.79 -4.66 16.00
C MET A 41 5.34 -4.63 15.51
N PRO A 42 4.96 -3.68 14.63
CA PRO A 42 3.64 -3.70 14.03
C PRO A 42 3.51 -4.89 13.07
N GLY A 43 2.37 -5.57 13.10
CA GLY A 43 2.07 -6.67 12.19
C GLY A 43 2.62 -8.03 12.61
N ASP A 44 2.67 -8.96 11.65
CA ASP A 44 2.98 -10.37 11.87
C ASP A 44 4.46 -10.73 11.58
N LEU A 45 4.81 -12.01 11.76
CA LEU A 45 6.14 -12.55 11.44
C LEU A 45 6.38 -12.72 9.93
N GLY A 46 5.35 -12.51 9.11
CA GLY A 46 5.37 -12.67 7.66
C GLY A 46 5.63 -11.35 6.91
N ASP A 47 4.57 -10.77 6.35
CA ASP A 47 4.65 -9.61 5.46
C ASP A 47 5.37 -8.41 6.09
N THR A 48 5.18 -8.15 7.38
CA THR A 48 5.84 -7.05 8.07
C THR A 48 7.37 -7.20 8.05
N ARG A 49 7.87 -8.40 8.39
CA ARG A 49 9.32 -8.66 8.40
C ARG A 49 9.89 -8.73 6.99
N PHE A 50 9.10 -9.21 6.03
CA PHE A 50 9.47 -9.17 4.62
C PHE A 50 9.62 -7.71 4.11
N ASN A 51 8.68 -6.83 4.46
CA ASN A 51 8.80 -5.40 4.13
C ASN A 51 10.03 -4.76 4.80
N ASN A 52 10.35 -5.14 6.04
CA ASN A 52 11.58 -4.69 6.70
C ASN A 52 12.84 -5.18 5.96
N TYR A 53 12.85 -6.44 5.49
CA TYR A 53 13.92 -6.96 4.63
C TYR A 53 14.11 -6.13 3.35
N LEU A 54 13.02 -5.77 2.66
CA LEU A 54 13.08 -4.97 1.42
C LEU A 54 13.64 -3.57 1.67
N LEU A 55 13.24 -2.93 2.76
CA LEU A 55 13.75 -1.61 3.15
C LEU A 55 15.23 -1.65 3.53
N GLU A 56 15.66 -2.69 4.28
CA GLU A 56 17.06 -2.90 4.61
C GLU A 56 17.89 -3.22 3.37
N HIS A 57 17.35 -3.99 2.42
CA HIS A 57 17.99 -4.26 1.14
C HIS A 57 18.26 -2.97 0.35
N PHE A 58 17.30 -2.04 0.32
CA PHE A 58 17.52 -0.73 -0.28
C PHE A 58 18.66 0.03 0.42
N PHE A 59 18.68 0.05 1.76
CA PHE A 59 19.74 0.72 2.52
C PHE A 59 21.12 0.12 2.24
N ARG A 60 21.22 -1.22 2.20
CA ARG A 60 22.46 -1.93 1.83
C ARG A 60 22.91 -1.65 0.40
N TRP A 61 21.93 -1.56 -0.52
CA TRP A 61 22.21 -1.26 -1.93
C TRP A 61 22.79 0.15 -2.11
N ILE A 62 22.24 1.17 -1.46
CA ILE A 62 22.80 2.53 -1.56
C ILE A 62 24.17 2.67 -0.88
N LEU A 63 24.51 1.77 0.05
CA LEU A 63 25.84 1.69 0.64
C LEU A 63 26.83 0.86 -0.20
N GLY A 64 26.38 0.28 -1.32
CA GLY A 64 27.20 -0.56 -2.20
C GLY A 64 27.49 -1.96 -1.65
N LEU A 65 26.81 -2.38 -0.58
CA LEU A 65 26.94 -3.73 0.00
C LEU A 65 26.23 -4.77 -0.86
N ASP A 66 25.10 -4.41 -1.48
CA ASP A 66 24.35 -5.21 -2.42
C ASP A 66 24.53 -4.64 -3.84
N LYS A 67 24.96 -5.46 -4.80
CA LYS A 67 25.38 -4.98 -6.14
C LYS A 67 24.21 -4.56 -7.03
N ASN A 68 23.08 -5.23 -6.92
CA ASN A 68 21.91 -5.03 -7.78
C ASN A 68 20.64 -5.00 -6.95
N TYR A 69 19.88 -3.91 -7.06
CA TYR A 69 18.64 -3.76 -6.29
C TYR A 69 17.60 -4.84 -6.61
N TRP A 70 17.42 -5.20 -7.87
CA TRP A 70 16.40 -6.16 -8.28
C TRP A 70 16.73 -7.61 -7.95
N ASN A 71 18.02 -7.93 -7.76
CA ASN A 71 18.51 -9.26 -7.43
C ASN A 71 18.84 -9.36 -5.94
N ALA A 72 17.82 -9.44 -5.09
CA ALA A 72 18.04 -9.71 -3.69
C ALA A 72 18.49 -11.16 -3.45
N ALA A 73 19.12 -11.41 -2.31
CA ALA A 73 19.80 -12.65 -2.02
C ALA A 73 18.90 -13.86 -1.75
N PHE A 74 17.58 -13.70 -1.66
CA PHE A 74 16.62 -14.79 -1.43
C PHE A 74 16.15 -15.44 -2.74
N PHE A 75 15.66 -16.66 -2.65
CA PHE A 75 15.32 -17.51 -3.81
C PHE A 75 16.53 -17.73 -4.74
N TYR A 76 17.74 -17.72 -4.18
CA TYR A 76 18.93 -17.94 -5.00
C TYR A 76 18.80 -19.25 -5.80
N PRO A 77 19.21 -19.29 -7.06
CA PRO A 77 19.88 -18.24 -7.82
C PRO A 77 18.97 -17.47 -8.81
N PHE A 78 17.66 -17.43 -8.57
CA PHE A 78 16.70 -16.77 -9.45
C PHE A 78 16.87 -15.25 -9.48
N PRO A 79 16.90 -14.59 -10.65
CA PRO A 79 17.04 -13.14 -10.76
C PRO A 79 15.72 -12.40 -10.58
N ASN A 80 15.83 -11.07 -10.35
CA ASN A 80 14.69 -10.13 -10.22
C ASN A 80 13.72 -10.45 -9.07
N THR A 81 14.22 -11.02 -7.99
CA THR A 81 13.40 -11.49 -6.85
C THR A 81 12.64 -10.38 -6.14
N ILE A 82 13.13 -9.13 -6.16
CA ILE A 82 12.38 -7.97 -5.64
C ILE A 82 11.07 -7.77 -6.41
N ALA A 83 11.06 -7.97 -7.72
CA ALA A 83 9.86 -7.81 -8.55
C ALA A 83 8.81 -8.94 -8.36
N PHE A 84 9.05 -9.90 -7.47
CA PHE A 84 8.05 -10.90 -7.09
C PHE A 84 6.96 -10.35 -6.15
N SER A 85 7.17 -9.16 -5.57
CA SER A 85 6.23 -8.42 -4.72
C SER A 85 6.36 -6.91 -4.92
N ASP A 86 5.79 -6.09 -4.01
CA ASP A 86 5.96 -4.63 -4.01
C ASP A 86 7.42 -4.23 -3.73
N ASN A 87 7.84 -3.07 -4.24
CA ASN A 87 9.25 -2.64 -4.23
C ASN A 87 9.63 -1.66 -3.13
N LEU A 88 8.70 -0.86 -2.61
CA LEU A 88 8.89 0.17 -1.58
C LEU A 88 9.90 1.29 -1.92
N LEU A 89 10.40 1.38 -3.16
CA LEU A 89 11.44 2.34 -3.57
C LEU A 89 11.10 3.80 -3.25
N GLY A 90 9.81 4.18 -3.35
CA GLY A 90 9.38 5.56 -3.06
C GLY A 90 9.44 5.94 -1.58
N THR A 91 9.50 4.96 -0.68
CA THR A 91 9.48 5.17 0.78
C THR A 91 10.76 4.68 1.48
N ALA A 92 11.52 3.83 0.82
CA ALA A 92 12.79 3.32 1.32
C ALA A 92 13.83 4.42 1.66
N PRO A 93 13.90 5.58 0.97
CA PRO A 93 14.76 6.68 1.38
C PRO A 93 14.47 7.19 2.79
N PHE A 94 13.20 7.20 3.24
CA PHE A 94 12.86 7.59 4.61
C PHE A 94 13.40 6.60 5.64
N TYR A 95 13.27 5.29 5.34
CA TYR A 95 13.87 4.25 6.16
C TYR A 95 15.40 4.39 6.22
N ALA A 96 16.04 4.62 5.08
CA ALA A 96 17.48 4.80 4.99
C ALA A 96 18.01 5.96 5.84
N LEU A 97 17.24 7.07 5.93
CA LEU A 97 17.57 8.19 6.83
C LEU A 97 17.58 7.76 8.31
N PHE A 98 16.60 6.94 8.73
CA PHE A 98 16.56 6.40 10.10
C PHE A 98 17.73 5.44 10.36
N ARG A 99 18.08 4.57 9.39
CA ARG A 99 19.25 3.71 9.49
C ARG A 99 20.56 4.50 9.55
N ALA A 100 20.69 5.55 8.73
CA ALA A 100 21.83 6.45 8.74
C ALA A 100 21.97 7.20 10.08
N SER A 101 20.86 7.44 10.79
CA SER A 101 20.84 7.97 12.15
C SER A 101 21.21 6.95 13.23
N ARG A 102 21.75 5.77 12.84
CA ARG A 102 22.21 4.66 13.71
C ARG A 102 21.08 3.93 14.47
N LEU A 103 19.84 4.06 14.06
CA LEU A 103 18.78 3.18 14.59
C LEU A 103 19.01 1.75 14.09
N ASP A 104 18.72 0.76 14.93
CA ASP A 104 18.69 -0.63 14.52
C ASP A 104 17.60 -0.86 13.46
N ARG A 105 17.67 -1.99 12.75
CA ARG A 105 16.77 -2.34 11.64
C ARG A 105 15.29 -2.29 12.06
N GLU A 106 14.96 -2.84 13.22
CA GLU A 106 13.60 -2.93 13.72
C GLU A 106 13.09 -1.55 14.14
N THR A 107 13.89 -0.76 14.85
CA THR A 107 13.52 0.62 15.28
C THR A 107 13.40 1.55 14.08
N ALA A 108 14.27 1.43 13.09
CA ALA A 108 14.16 2.20 11.84
C ALA A 108 12.86 1.86 11.08
N PHE A 109 12.43 0.59 11.08
CA PHE A 109 11.15 0.17 10.51
C PHE A 109 9.96 0.76 11.28
N GLN A 110 10.00 0.74 12.62
CA GLN A 110 8.95 1.37 13.44
C GLN A 110 8.86 2.88 13.17
N ALA A 111 10.01 3.58 13.06
CA ALA A 111 10.04 5.00 12.72
C ALA A 111 9.48 5.27 11.30
N TRP A 112 9.84 4.44 10.33
CA TRP A 112 9.28 4.48 8.98
C TRP A 112 7.77 4.22 9.00
N TYR A 113 7.29 3.23 9.74
CA TYR A 113 5.86 2.94 9.89
C TYR A 113 5.10 4.14 10.48
N MET A 114 5.60 4.73 11.56
CA MET A 114 5.03 5.93 12.20
C MET A 114 4.99 7.14 11.25
N LEU A 115 6.06 7.35 10.46
CA LEU A 115 6.14 8.44 9.49
C LEU A 115 5.05 8.32 8.42
N GLY A 116 4.68 7.11 8.00
CA GLY A 116 3.63 6.89 7.01
C GLY A 116 2.27 7.46 7.44
N PHE A 117 1.89 7.30 8.71
CA PHE A 117 0.67 7.89 9.26
C PHE A 117 0.73 9.43 9.28
N LEU A 118 1.87 9.99 9.70
CA LEU A 118 2.08 11.43 9.71
C LEU A 118 1.96 12.04 8.31
N MET A 119 2.59 11.41 7.31
CA MET A 119 2.55 11.90 5.92
C MET A 119 1.15 11.80 5.31
N ASN A 120 0.43 10.71 5.58
CA ASN A 120 -0.95 10.54 5.14
C ASN A 120 -1.86 11.65 5.71
N TYR A 121 -1.77 11.88 7.02
CA TYR A 121 -2.58 12.92 7.66
C TYR A 121 -2.23 14.32 7.16
N THR A 122 -0.94 14.63 7.09
CA THR A 122 -0.46 15.95 6.62
C THR A 122 -0.92 16.26 5.20
N ALA A 123 -0.86 15.29 4.29
CA ALA A 123 -1.33 15.46 2.92
C ALA A 123 -2.84 15.71 2.86
N CYS A 124 -3.63 14.98 3.67
CA CYS A 124 -5.07 15.21 3.80
C CYS A 124 -5.37 16.63 4.31
N VAL A 125 -4.76 17.02 5.40
CA VAL A 125 -4.93 18.36 6.01
C VAL A 125 -4.58 19.44 4.99
N TYR A 126 -3.44 19.30 4.32
CA TYR A 126 -3.00 20.25 3.29
C TYR A 126 -4.04 20.44 2.18
N VAL A 127 -4.60 19.36 1.65
CA VAL A 127 -5.59 19.43 0.59
C VAL A 127 -6.93 19.97 1.11
N LEU A 128 -7.45 19.45 2.23
CA LEU A 128 -8.75 19.82 2.77
C LEU A 128 -8.79 21.27 3.22
N GLN A 129 -7.70 21.81 3.78
CA GLN A 129 -7.58 23.23 4.10
C GLN A 129 -7.59 24.11 2.84
N ARG A 130 -6.99 23.66 1.74
CA ARG A 130 -7.06 24.37 0.44
C ARG A 130 -8.44 24.31 -0.20
N LEU A 131 -9.23 23.28 0.12
CA LEU A 131 -10.66 23.23 -0.21
C LEU A 131 -11.51 24.11 0.70
N LYS A 132 -10.89 24.84 1.66
CA LYS A 132 -11.52 25.79 2.59
C LYS A 132 -12.56 25.17 3.51
N LEU A 133 -12.38 23.90 3.88
CA LEU A 133 -13.21 23.25 4.89
C LEU A 133 -12.87 23.78 6.30
N LYS A 134 -13.85 23.82 7.19
CA LYS A 134 -13.67 24.19 8.58
C LYS A 134 -12.75 23.20 9.32
N PRO A 135 -11.99 23.64 10.33
CA PRO A 135 -10.99 22.82 11.00
C PRO A 135 -11.49 21.47 11.49
N LEU A 136 -12.68 21.39 12.07
CA LEU A 136 -13.26 20.14 12.56
C LEU A 136 -13.63 19.17 11.42
N ALA A 137 -14.10 19.69 10.27
CA ALA A 137 -14.35 18.87 9.08
C ALA A 137 -13.03 18.30 8.50
N VAL A 138 -11.98 19.12 8.49
CA VAL A 138 -10.62 18.70 8.10
C VAL A 138 -10.11 17.60 9.04
N ALA A 139 -10.27 17.78 10.35
CA ALA A 139 -9.82 16.83 11.37
C ALA A 139 -10.50 15.46 11.20
N ILE A 140 -11.84 15.42 11.07
CA ILE A 140 -12.60 14.17 10.96
C ILE A 140 -12.28 13.45 9.65
N ALA A 141 -12.24 14.16 8.52
CA ALA A 141 -11.92 13.57 7.23
C ALA A 141 -10.47 13.07 7.15
N GLY A 142 -9.50 13.83 7.67
CA GLY A 142 -8.10 13.43 7.76
C GLY A 142 -7.89 12.26 8.71
N PHE A 143 -8.58 12.24 9.86
CA PHE A 143 -8.55 11.14 10.81
C PHE A 143 -9.07 9.84 10.17
N PHE A 144 -10.21 9.90 9.51
CA PHE A 144 -10.77 8.72 8.80
C PHE A 144 -9.80 8.17 7.76
N PHE A 145 -9.24 9.02 6.90
CA PHE A 145 -8.26 8.57 5.89
C PHE A 145 -7.03 7.91 6.51
N THR A 146 -6.60 8.41 7.66
CA THR A 146 -5.35 7.97 8.31
C THR A 146 -5.56 6.76 9.22
N TYR A 147 -6.63 6.73 10.03
CA TYR A 147 -6.87 5.76 11.09
C TYR A 147 -8.18 4.97 10.95
N GLY A 148 -8.91 5.14 9.85
CA GLY A 148 -10.16 4.40 9.65
C GLY A 148 -9.96 2.89 9.63
N LEU A 149 -10.98 2.14 10.04
CA LEU A 149 -10.95 0.68 10.20
C LEU A 149 -10.39 -0.09 8.98
N PRO A 150 -10.71 0.26 7.70
CA PRO A 150 -10.13 -0.44 6.56
C PRO A 150 -8.60 -0.32 6.48
N ASN A 151 -8.04 0.82 6.93
CA ASN A 151 -6.59 0.98 6.99
C ASN A 151 -5.96 0.12 8.09
N LEU A 152 -6.57 0.09 9.27
CA LEU A 152 -6.10 -0.74 10.39
C LEU A 152 -6.18 -2.23 10.04
N ALA A 153 -7.21 -2.65 9.30
CA ALA A 153 -7.35 -4.03 8.84
C ALA A 153 -6.22 -4.51 7.93
N GLN A 154 -5.47 -3.58 7.33
CA GLN A 154 -4.31 -3.86 6.48
C GLN A 154 -2.96 -3.61 7.20
N GLU A 155 -2.92 -3.51 8.53
CA GLU A 155 -1.70 -3.19 9.29
C GLU A 155 -0.55 -4.19 9.09
N THR A 156 -0.85 -5.45 8.81
CA THR A 156 0.15 -6.46 8.48
C THR A 156 0.77 -6.29 7.09
N HIS A 157 0.11 -5.53 6.22
CA HIS A 157 0.57 -5.20 4.87
C HIS A 157 1.19 -3.80 4.83
N ALA A 158 2.32 -3.61 5.51
CA ALA A 158 2.97 -2.30 5.67
C ALA A 158 3.29 -1.59 4.33
N GLN A 159 3.45 -2.35 3.23
CA GLN A 159 3.62 -1.81 1.87
C GLN A 159 2.42 -0.98 1.37
N LEU A 160 1.25 -1.12 1.99
CA LEU A 160 0.05 -0.37 1.63
C LEU A 160 -0.12 0.94 2.42
N LEU A 161 0.75 1.19 3.40
CA LEU A 161 0.61 2.30 4.33
C LEU A 161 0.72 3.67 3.66
N TYR A 162 1.74 3.87 2.81
CA TYR A 162 2.05 5.18 2.25
C TYR A 162 1.13 5.53 1.09
N ARG A 163 0.11 6.37 1.37
CA ARG A 163 -0.94 6.77 0.42
C ARG A 163 -1.09 8.29 0.29
N PHE A 164 -0.18 9.05 0.85
CA PHE A 164 -0.26 10.52 0.83
C PHE A 164 -0.22 11.12 -0.57
N GLY A 165 0.26 10.39 -1.58
CA GLY A 165 0.16 10.76 -2.99
C GLY A 165 -1.28 10.82 -3.51
N VAL A 166 -2.21 10.04 -2.94
CA VAL A 166 -3.62 9.96 -3.36
C VAL A 166 -4.33 11.31 -3.23
N PRO A 167 -4.39 11.94 -2.03
CA PRO A 167 -5.01 13.27 -1.90
C PRO A 167 -4.37 14.33 -2.79
N LEU A 168 -3.04 14.29 -2.93
CA LEU A 168 -2.29 15.28 -3.71
C LEU A 168 -2.57 15.14 -5.21
N ALA A 169 -2.58 13.92 -5.75
CA ALA A 169 -2.92 13.65 -7.15
C ALA A 169 -4.37 14.03 -7.47
N CYS A 170 -5.34 13.64 -6.62
CA CYS A 170 -6.74 13.99 -6.81
C CYS A 170 -6.98 15.51 -6.78
N ALA A 171 -6.30 16.22 -5.89
CA ALA A 171 -6.39 17.68 -5.82
C ALA A 171 -5.82 18.35 -7.08
N LEU A 172 -4.68 17.86 -7.59
CA LEU A 172 -4.07 18.38 -8.79
C LEU A 172 -4.89 18.06 -10.05
N LEU A 173 -5.51 16.86 -10.12
CA LEU A 173 -6.45 16.54 -11.19
C LEU A 173 -7.61 17.53 -11.21
N TRP A 174 -8.24 17.80 -10.05
CA TRP A 174 -9.33 18.77 -9.92
C TRP A 174 -8.89 20.16 -10.36
N GLN A 175 -7.73 20.66 -9.88
CA GLN A 175 -7.21 21.99 -10.21
C GLN A 175 -6.84 22.10 -11.69
N PHE A 176 -6.21 21.06 -12.26
CA PHE A 176 -5.82 21.00 -13.66
C PHE A 176 -7.04 21.03 -14.59
N PHE A 177 -8.13 20.37 -14.15
CA PHE A 177 -9.35 20.34 -14.92
C PHE A 177 -10.09 21.68 -14.93
N GLN A 178 -10.05 22.44 -13.85
CA GLN A 178 -10.65 23.77 -13.78
C GLN A 178 -9.87 24.82 -14.57
N GLU A 179 -8.58 24.83 -14.34
CA GLU A 179 -7.61 25.75 -14.96
C GLU A 179 -6.39 24.96 -15.41
N PRO A 180 -6.36 24.48 -16.66
CA PRO A 180 -5.21 23.78 -17.18
C PRO A 180 -3.93 24.60 -17.02
N GLY A 181 -2.85 23.93 -16.58
CA GLY A 181 -1.55 24.53 -16.39
C GLY A 181 -0.46 23.48 -16.33
N LEU A 182 0.66 23.72 -16.98
CA LEU A 182 1.75 22.75 -17.14
C LEU A 182 2.34 22.30 -15.79
N LYS A 183 2.43 23.20 -14.81
CA LYS A 183 2.90 22.86 -13.45
C LYS A 183 1.95 21.89 -12.75
N LYS A 184 0.63 22.05 -12.94
CA LYS A 184 -0.38 21.14 -12.38
C LYS A 184 -0.31 19.75 -13.03
N LEU A 185 -0.08 19.72 -14.35
CA LEU A 185 0.11 18.46 -15.08
C LEU A 185 1.35 17.71 -14.61
N VAL A 186 2.49 18.41 -14.50
CA VAL A 186 3.74 17.82 -13.97
C VAL A 186 3.54 17.31 -12.53
N GLY A 187 2.90 18.08 -11.66
CA GLY A 187 2.63 17.66 -10.29
C GLY A 187 1.71 16.44 -10.20
N LEU A 188 0.66 16.37 -11.06
CA LEU A 188 -0.21 15.21 -11.17
C LEU A 188 0.56 13.97 -11.61
N ALA A 189 1.35 14.08 -12.68
CA ALA A 189 2.18 13.00 -13.18
C ALA A 189 3.20 12.55 -12.13
N PHE A 190 3.85 13.50 -11.42
CA PHE A 190 4.79 13.20 -10.35
C PHE A 190 4.15 12.36 -9.25
N TRP A 191 2.99 12.75 -8.70
CA TRP A 191 2.34 12.01 -7.62
C TRP A 191 1.80 10.66 -8.07
N CYS A 192 1.36 10.52 -9.33
CA CYS A 192 1.00 9.22 -9.89
C CYS A 192 2.23 8.30 -9.95
N VAL A 193 3.33 8.77 -10.54
CA VAL A 193 4.57 7.98 -10.65
C VAL A 193 5.13 7.65 -9.27
N TRP A 194 5.20 8.64 -8.38
CA TRP A 194 5.69 8.43 -7.03
C TRP A 194 4.89 7.34 -6.28
N GLN A 195 3.55 7.30 -6.49
CA GLN A 195 2.71 6.30 -5.84
C GLN A 195 3.02 4.87 -6.32
N PHE A 196 3.43 4.68 -7.59
CA PHE A 196 3.94 3.38 -8.06
C PHE A 196 5.28 3.01 -7.38
N PHE A 197 6.14 3.98 -7.16
CA PHE A 197 7.38 3.76 -6.40
C PHE A 197 7.11 3.44 -4.92
N ALA A 198 6.07 3.99 -4.33
CA ALA A 198 5.67 3.70 -2.94
C ALA A 198 4.99 2.34 -2.79
N GLY A 199 4.21 1.92 -3.79
CA GLY A 199 3.51 0.63 -3.83
C GLY A 199 2.70 0.49 -5.10
N VAL A 200 2.95 -0.57 -5.85
CA VAL A 200 2.34 -0.81 -7.18
C VAL A 200 0.82 -0.96 -7.06
N TYR A 201 0.32 -1.65 -6.02
CA TYR A 201 -1.13 -1.80 -5.78
C TYR A 201 -1.84 -0.45 -5.65
N ILE A 202 -1.34 0.41 -4.77
CA ILE A 202 -1.93 1.73 -4.53
C ILE A 202 -1.77 2.62 -5.78
N GLY A 203 -0.66 2.50 -6.50
CA GLY A 203 -0.44 3.21 -7.77
C GLY A 203 -1.49 2.86 -8.82
N ILE A 204 -1.79 1.58 -9.01
CA ILE A 204 -2.81 1.10 -9.95
C ILE A 204 -4.21 1.58 -9.53
N PHE A 205 -4.57 1.45 -8.26
CA PHE A 205 -5.88 1.89 -7.77
C PHE A 205 -6.03 3.40 -7.80
N LEU A 206 -4.96 4.17 -7.60
CA LEU A 206 -4.96 5.62 -7.81
C LEU A 206 -5.26 5.96 -9.28
N VAL A 207 -4.62 5.29 -10.24
CA VAL A 207 -4.89 5.52 -11.67
C VAL A 207 -6.36 5.22 -11.99
N LEU A 208 -6.92 4.13 -11.48
CA LEU A 208 -8.35 3.81 -11.64
C LEU A 208 -9.26 4.90 -11.05
N LEU A 209 -8.95 5.39 -9.84
CA LEU A 209 -9.70 6.49 -9.23
C LEU A 209 -9.61 7.76 -10.06
N LEU A 210 -8.41 8.15 -10.49
CA LEU A 210 -8.20 9.35 -11.31
C LEU A 210 -8.91 9.24 -12.67
N ALA A 211 -8.91 8.07 -13.30
CA ALA A 211 -9.62 7.81 -14.54
C ALA A 211 -11.14 8.01 -14.37
N VAL A 212 -11.72 7.42 -13.33
CA VAL A 212 -13.15 7.60 -13.03
C VAL A 212 -13.48 9.07 -12.70
N MET A 213 -12.64 9.72 -11.89
CA MET A 213 -12.81 11.14 -11.58
C MET A 213 -12.71 12.01 -12.84
N ALA A 214 -11.75 11.74 -13.73
CA ALA A 214 -11.57 12.48 -14.98
C ALA A 214 -12.81 12.37 -15.90
N VAL A 215 -13.43 11.19 -15.97
CA VAL A 215 -14.69 10.97 -16.72
C VAL A 215 -15.87 11.71 -16.09
N LEU A 216 -15.90 11.79 -14.75
CA LEU A 216 -16.99 12.46 -14.01
C LEU A 216 -16.84 13.99 -13.97
N LEU A 217 -15.62 14.52 -14.02
CA LEU A 217 -15.34 15.95 -13.88
C LEU A 217 -16.14 16.84 -14.84
N PRO A 218 -16.33 16.53 -16.13
CA PRO A 218 -17.20 17.30 -17.03
C PRO A 218 -18.63 17.45 -16.49
N LEU A 219 -19.17 16.38 -15.91
CA LEU A 219 -20.54 16.37 -15.40
C LEU A 219 -20.71 17.31 -14.19
N PHE A 220 -19.69 17.35 -13.31
CA PHE A 220 -19.75 18.12 -12.07
C PHE A 220 -19.14 19.52 -12.17
N SER A 221 -18.38 19.84 -13.22
CA SER A 221 -17.73 21.15 -13.42
C SER A 221 -18.64 22.19 -14.09
N SER A 222 -19.63 21.75 -14.86
CA SER A 222 -20.47 22.67 -15.64
C SER A 222 -21.42 23.50 -14.76
N GLN A 223 -21.57 24.77 -15.12
CA GLN A 223 -22.54 25.68 -14.45
C GLN A 223 -24.00 25.23 -14.64
N SER A 224 -24.27 24.33 -15.59
CA SER A 224 -25.60 23.83 -15.93
C SER A 224 -26.36 23.16 -14.77
N TRP A 225 -25.63 22.69 -13.73
CA TRP A 225 -26.24 22.13 -12.52
C TRP A 225 -26.78 23.19 -11.54
N ALA A 226 -26.31 24.44 -11.67
CA ALA A 226 -26.71 25.53 -10.78
C ALA A 226 -27.96 26.29 -11.29
N GLN A 227 -28.26 26.18 -12.58
CA GLN A 227 -29.42 26.82 -13.17
C GLN A 227 -30.66 25.94 -13.01
N LYS A 228 -31.82 26.57 -12.64
CA LYS A 228 -33.16 25.96 -12.73
C LYS A 228 -33.46 25.74 -14.21
N ASN A 229 -32.99 24.66 -14.78
CA ASN A 229 -33.18 24.33 -16.18
C ASN A 229 -34.22 23.21 -16.29
N THR A 230 -35.17 23.35 -17.18
CA THR A 230 -36.24 22.37 -17.46
C THR A 230 -35.74 21.18 -18.28
N ASP A 231 -34.52 21.24 -18.79
CA ASP A 231 -33.94 20.14 -19.56
C ASP A 231 -33.76 18.85 -18.72
N PRO A 232 -34.09 17.67 -19.26
CA PRO A 232 -33.84 16.39 -18.63
C PRO A 232 -32.34 16.21 -18.27
N TRP A 233 -32.05 15.47 -17.20
CA TRP A 233 -30.70 15.29 -16.69
C TRP A 233 -29.71 14.78 -17.73
N TYR A 234 -30.10 13.86 -18.61
CA TYR A 234 -29.26 13.29 -19.66
C TYR A 234 -28.85 14.32 -20.72
N ARG A 235 -29.76 15.25 -21.11
CA ARG A 235 -29.39 16.34 -22.03
C ARG A 235 -28.40 17.31 -21.39
N ARG A 236 -28.56 17.58 -20.10
CA ARG A 236 -27.61 18.42 -19.35
C ARG A 236 -26.26 17.77 -19.26
N ALA A 237 -26.24 16.47 -18.97
CA ALA A 237 -24.99 15.68 -18.95
C ALA A 237 -24.30 15.69 -20.32
N PHE A 238 -25.04 15.42 -21.39
CA PHE A 238 -24.50 15.48 -22.75
C PHE A 238 -23.93 16.86 -23.11
N LYS A 239 -24.68 17.94 -22.84
CA LYS A 239 -24.21 19.31 -23.05
C LYS A 239 -22.92 19.59 -22.25
N ALA A 240 -22.85 19.18 -21.01
CA ALA A 240 -21.68 19.37 -20.16
C ALA A 240 -20.44 18.64 -20.70
N VAL A 241 -20.60 17.38 -21.10
CA VAL A 241 -19.51 16.60 -21.72
C VAL A 241 -19.11 17.21 -23.05
N TRP A 242 -20.06 17.59 -23.90
CA TRP A 242 -19.79 18.21 -25.19
C TRP A 242 -19.04 19.53 -25.06
N GLN A 243 -19.51 20.42 -24.18
CA GLN A 243 -18.83 21.69 -23.89
C GLN A 243 -17.41 21.46 -23.36
N TRP A 244 -17.21 20.43 -22.58
CA TRP A 244 -15.89 20.09 -22.10
C TRP A 244 -14.98 19.59 -23.24
N ILE A 245 -15.45 18.63 -24.05
CA ILE A 245 -14.69 18.09 -25.20
C ILE A 245 -14.25 19.22 -26.16
N THR A 246 -15.10 20.23 -26.36
CA THR A 246 -14.82 21.32 -27.30
C THR A 246 -13.98 22.44 -26.68
N ALA A 247 -14.24 22.80 -25.41
CA ALA A 247 -13.57 23.95 -24.78
C ALA A 247 -12.26 23.61 -24.07
N TRP A 248 -12.10 22.38 -23.56
CA TRP A 248 -10.95 22.01 -22.77
C TRP A 248 -9.62 21.92 -23.57
N PRO A 249 -9.60 21.38 -24.81
CA PRO A 249 -8.39 21.40 -25.64
C PRO A 249 -7.93 22.83 -25.95
N LEU A 250 -8.88 23.76 -26.15
CA LEU A 250 -8.55 25.17 -26.35
C LEU A 250 -7.88 25.79 -25.13
N LYS A 251 -8.42 25.52 -23.93
CA LYS A 251 -7.80 26.00 -22.68
C LYS A 251 -6.41 25.40 -22.46
N LEU A 252 -6.20 24.13 -22.81
CA LEU A 252 -4.89 23.48 -22.71
C LEU A 252 -3.91 24.11 -23.71
N ASN A 253 -4.35 24.39 -24.93
CA ASN A 253 -3.53 25.07 -25.94
C ASN A 253 -3.15 26.49 -25.50
N LEU A 254 -4.10 27.23 -24.88
CA LEU A 254 -3.78 28.54 -24.31
C LEU A 254 -2.74 28.43 -23.19
N ALA A 255 -2.92 27.51 -22.24
CA ALA A 255 -1.95 27.28 -21.16
C ALA A 255 -0.56 26.90 -21.70
N TRP A 256 -0.51 26.17 -22.83
CA TRP A 256 0.71 25.85 -23.53
C TRP A 256 1.32 27.09 -24.20
N SER A 257 0.51 27.88 -24.92
CA SER A 257 0.99 29.07 -25.64
C SER A 257 1.46 30.20 -24.72
N GLU A 258 0.81 30.38 -23.57
CA GLU A 258 1.18 31.35 -22.54
C GLU A 258 2.47 30.99 -21.78
N THR A 259 2.88 29.71 -21.81
CA THR A 259 4.11 29.28 -21.17
C THR A 259 5.31 29.58 -22.05
N THR A 260 6.38 30.12 -21.46
CA THR A 260 7.62 30.42 -22.16
C THR A 260 8.25 29.18 -22.80
N LEU A 261 9.03 29.32 -23.86
CA LEU A 261 9.70 28.17 -24.50
C LEU A 261 10.55 27.34 -23.53
N PRO A 262 11.39 27.95 -22.65
CA PRO A 262 12.09 27.17 -21.61
C PRO A 262 11.14 26.40 -20.67
N GLY A 263 10.00 27.00 -20.32
CA GLY A 263 8.99 26.33 -19.48
C GLY A 263 8.34 25.14 -20.17
N ARG A 264 8.06 25.22 -21.47
CA ARG A 264 7.54 24.09 -22.27
C ARG A 264 8.56 22.96 -22.37
N LEU A 265 9.81 23.30 -22.69
CA LEU A 265 10.91 22.33 -22.77
C LEU A 265 11.14 21.64 -21.42
N ALA A 266 11.18 22.39 -20.32
CA ALA A 266 11.31 21.85 -18.99
C ALA A 266 10.15 20.88 -18.65
N THR A 267 8.92 21.26 -19.01
CA THR A 267 7.74 20.39 -18.83
C THR A 267 7.88 19.07 -19.57
N LEU A 268 8.27 19.12 -20.86
CA LEU A 268 8.48 17.91 -21.67
C LEU A 268 9.58 17.03 -21.11
N VAL A 269 10.72 17.62 -20.72
CA VAL A 269 11.84 16.87 -20.13
C VAL A 269 11.43 16.20 -18.81
N ILE A 270 10.71 16.91 -17.93
CA ILE A 270 10.24 16.33 -16.67
C ILE A 270 9.24 15.20 -16.92
N LEU A 271 8.25 15.40 -17.80
CA LEU A 271 7.27 14.35 -18.10
C LEU A 271 7.93 13.15 -18.78
N ALA A 272 8.88 13.36 -19.69
CA ALA A 272 9.66 12.28 -20.28
C ALA A 272 10.51 11.54 -19.22
N GLY A 273 11.14 12.26 -18.30
CA GLY A 273 11.88 11.68 -17.18
C GLY A 273 10.99 10.87 -16.24
N LEU A 274 9.81 11.38 -15.90
CA LEU A 274 8.82 10.64 -15.10
C LEU A 274 8.33 9.38 -15.84
N GLY A 275 8.06 9.47 -17.14
CA GLY A 275 7.68 8.32 -17.96
C GLY A 275 8.79 7.27 -18.02
N ALA A 276 10.04 7.71 -18.25
CA ALA A 276 11.21 6.83 -18.26
C ALA A 276 11.45 6.16 -16.89
N SER A 277 11.30 6.92 -15.78
CA SER A 277 11.44 6.37 -14.43
C SER A 277 10.37 5.31 -14.11
N LEU A 278 9.11 5.56 -14.52
CA LEU A 278 8.03 4.59 -14.38
C LEU A 278 8.29 3.34 -15.24
N ALA A 279 8.75 3.50 -16.47
CA ALA A 279 9.12 2.38 -17.34
C ALA A 279 10.28 1.56 -16.75
N ALA A 280 11.29 2.23 -16.19
CA ALA A 280 12.40 1.57 -15.49
C ALA A 280 11.94 0.81 -14.24
N LEU A 281 10.97 1.35 -13.48
CA LEU A 281 10.37 0.68 -12.34
C LEU A 281 9.56 -0.56 -12.77
N LEU A 282 8.72 -0.43 -13.81
CA LEU A 282 7.82 -1.51 -14.24
C LEU A 282 8.51 -2.56 -15.12
N GLY A 283 9.67 -2.25 -15.69
CA GLY A 283 10.43 -3.17 -16.55
C GLY A 283 10.73 -4.51 -15.89
N PRO A 284 11.30 -4.59 -14.68
CA PRO A 284 11.51 -5.84 -13.95
C PRO A 284 10.22 -6.62 -13.69
N TYR A 285 9.09 -5.94 -13.37
CA TYR A 285 7.77 -6.59 -13.21
C TYR A 285 7.28 -7.21 -14.52
N TYR A 286 7.44 -6.48 -15.62
CA TYR A 286 7.13 -7.01 -16.95
C TYR A 286 8.00 -8.24 -17.27
N ASN A 287 9.30 -8.15 -16.98
CA ASN A 287 10.24 -9.23 -17.22
C ASN A 287 9.88 -10.49 -16.43
N VAL A 288 9.63 -10.38 -15.12
CA VAL A 288 9.27 -11.56 -14.30
C VAL A 288 7.93 -12.15 -14.73
N THR A 289 6.97 -11.34 -15.17
CA THR A 289 5.69 -11.85 -15.71
C THR A 289 5.90 -12.72 -16.95
N HIS A 290 6.82 -12.33 -17.85
CA HIS A 290 7.11 -13.06 -19.07
C HIS A 290 8.01 -14.27 -18.83
N VAL A 291 9.08 -14.08 -18.04
CA VAL A 291 10.10 -15.12 -17.83
C VAL A 291 9.60 -16.21 -16.89
N TYR A 292 8.89 -15.84 -15.82
CA TYR A 292 8.38 -16.81 -14.84
C TYR A 292 6.91 -17.20 -15.08
N GLY A 293 6.23 -16.54 -16.00
CA GLY A 293 4.80 -16.77 -16.27
C GLY A 293 3.89 -16.30 -15.14
N PHE A 294 4.32 -15.33 -14.33
CA PHE A 294 3.53 -14.84 -13.21
C PHE A 294 2.26 -14.14 -13.70
N SER A 295 1.14 -14.82 -13.51
CA SER A 295 -0.19 -14.29 -13.78
C SER A 295 -1.17 -14.83 -12.75
N ARG A 296 -2.17 -14.05 -12.42
CA ARG A 296 -3.25 -14.50 -11.52
C ARG A 296 -4.39 -15.04 -12.36
N SER A 297 -4.88 -16.20 -12.00
CA SER A 297 -6.10 -16.73 -12.61
C SER A 297 -7.30 -15.85 -12.24
N TRP A 298 -8.34 -15.86 -13.06
CA TRP A 298 -9.58 -15.15 -12.70
C TRP A 298 -10.17 -15.65 -11.38
N ASN A 299 -10.05 -16.95 -11.11
CA ASN A 299 -10.52 -17.52 -9.84
C ASN A 299 -9.77 -16.98 -8.61
N ASP A 300 -8.44 -16.77 -8.72
CA ASP A 300 -7.67 -16.13 -7.64
C ASP A 300 -8.13 -14.70 -7.37
N VAL A 301 -8.41 -13.95 -8.44
CA VAL A 301 -8.92 -12.58 -8.34
C VAL A 301 -10.33 -12.56 -7.77
N LEU A 302 -11.20 -13.46 -8.24
CA LEU A 302 -12.59 -13.56 -7.81
C LEU A 302 -12.73 -13.81 -6.29
N LEU A 303 -11.81 -14.57 -5.70
CA LEU A 303 -11.78 -14.80 -4.26
C LEU A 303 -11.53 -13.52 -3.45
N MET A 304 -10.81 -12.55 -4.03
CA MET A 304 -10.39 -11.31 -3.37
C MET A 304 -11.04 -10.05 -4.00
N LEU A 305 -12.11 -10.21 -4.78
CA LEU A 305 -13.00 -9.12 -5.17
C LEU A 305 -13.93 -8.75 -4.02
N PRO A 306 -14.20 -7.46 -3.75
CA PRO A 306 -15.20 -7.05 -2.77
C PRO A 306 -16.54 -7.76 -2.98
N LYS A 307 -17.13 -8.24 -1.91
CA LYS A 307 -18.49 -8.81 -1.86
C LYS A 307 -19.40 -7.84 -1.12
N PRO A 308 -20.73 -7.85 -1.31
CA PRO A 308 -21.62 -6.97 -0.57
C PRO A 308 -21.42 -7.02 0.94
N GLN A 309 -21.21 -8.23 1.50
CA GLN A 309 -20.94 -8.45 2.92
C GLN A 309 -19.58 -7.92 3.38
N SER A 310 -18.60 -7.75 2.48
CA SER A 310 -17.26 -7.25 2.85
C SER A 310 -17.31 -5.86 3.50
N TYR A 311 -18.27 -5.03 3.09
CA TYR A 311 -18.47 -3.67 3.62
C TYR A 311 -19.11 -3.64 5.03
N PHE A 312 -19.37 -4.80 5.63
CA PHE A 312 -19.90 -4.96 6.99
C PHE A 312 -18.97 -5.77 7.89
N ILE A 313 -17.78 -6.15 7.40
CA ILE A 313 -16.81 -6.95 8.13
C ILE A 313 -15.75 -6.06 8.77
N ALA A 314 -15.61 -6.18 10.10
CA ALA A 314 -14.58 -5.56 10.92
C ALA A 314 -14.24 -6.48 12.11
N ASP A 315 -13.68 -7.65 11.81
CA ASP A 315 -13.47 -8.74 12.79
C ASP A 315 -12.51 -8.33 13.93
N GLN A 316 -11.58 -7.42 13.65
CA GLN A 316 -10.60 -6.93 14.63
C GLN A 316 -11.13 -5.77 15.50
N SER A 317 -12.33 -5.27 15.24
CA SER A 317 -12.94 -4.21 16.03
C SER A 317 -13.84 -4.79 17.12
N PRO A 318 -13.50 -4.72 18.42
CA PRO A 318 -14.38 -5.19 19.50
C PRO A 318 -15.77 -4.55 19.49
N ILE A 319 -15.89 -3.33 18.96
CA ILE A 319 -17.18 -2.63 18.84
C ILE A 319 -18.07 -3.30 17.78
N TRP A 320 -17.47 -3.71 16.64
CA TRP A 320 -18.20 -4.21 15.48
C TRP A 320 -18.10 -5.72 15.28
N GLN A 321 -17.26 -6.39 16.05
CA GLN A 321 -17.01 -7.83 15.96
C GLN A 321 -18.30 -8.66 16.06
N ALA A 322 -19.23 -8.28 16.96
CA ALA A 322 -20.51 -8.98 17.09
C ALA A 322 -21.35 -8.88 15.80
N ALA A 323 -21.43 -7.68 15.18
CA ALA A 323 -22.14 -7.50 13.91
C ALA A 323 -21.45 -8.24 12.76
N SER A 324 -20.13 -8.20 12.71
CA SER A 324 -19.31 -8.95 11.75
C SER A 324 -19.49 -10.48 11.88
N GLY A 325 -19.69 -10.97 13.09
CA GLY A 325 -19.89 -12.39 13.40
C GLY A 325 -21.19 -13.00 12.84
N PHE A 326 -22.21 -12.20 12.50
CA PHE A 326 -23.41 -12.67 11.80
C PHE A 326 -23.14 -13.06 10.33
N ILE A 327 -22.00 -12.64 9.79
CA ILE A 327 -21.62 -12.97 8.41
C ILE A 327 -20.86 -14.29 8.43
N ALA A 328 -21.40 -15.29 7.71
CA ALA A 328 -20.76 -16.59 7.59
C ALA A 328 -19.32 -16.48 7.07
N ASP A 329 -18.44 -17.36 7.52
CA ASP A 329 -17.05 -17.40 7.08
C ASP A 329 -16.94 -17.78 5.61
N PHE A 330 -15.91 -17.26 4.96
CA PHE A 330 -15.59 -17.55 3.56
C PHE A 330 -14.09 -17.34 3.29
N THR A 331 -13.62 -17.91 2.21
CA THR A 331 -12.20 -17.88 1.82
C THR A 331 -11.68 -16.43 1.73
N ALA A 332 -10.49 -16.20 2.30
CA ALA A 332 -9.79 -14.90 2.33
C ALA A 332 -10.54 -13.80 3.11
N ARG A 333 -11.41 -14.14 4.06
CA ARG A 333 -12.18 -13.20 4.87
C ARG A 333 -11.34 -12.06 5.46
N ARG A 334 -10.08 -12.30 5.80
CA ARG A 334 -9.17 -11.28 6.32
C ARG A 334 -8.98 -10.10 5.36
N GLU A 335 -8.92 -10.35 4.05
CA GLU A 335 -8.81 -9.31 3.01
C GLU A 335 -10.13 -8.55 2.78
N HIS A 336 -11.26 -9.06 3.30
CA HIS A 336 -12.59 -8.50 3.10
C HIS A 336 -13.07 -7.59 4.24
N GLN A 337 -12.18 -7.08 5.08
CA GLN A 337 -12.54 -6.16 6.16
C GLN A 337 -12.60 -4.72 5.64
N LEU A 338 -13.70 -4.38 4.93
CA LEU A 338 -13.89 -3.11 4.23
C LEU A 338 -14.88 -2.16 4.93
N PHE A 339 -15.29 -2.48 6.14
CA PHE A 339 -16.26 -1.67 6.88
C PHE A 339 -15.65 -0.30 7.26
N PRO A 340 -16.23 0.83 6.77
CA PRO A 340 -15.63 2.15 6.99
C PRO A 340 -15.88 2.72 8.40
N GLY A 341 -16.64 2.01 9.23
CA GLY A 341 -17.10 2.48 10.54
C GLY A 341 -18.52 3.01 10.53
N GLY A 342 -19.25 2.84 11.65
CA GLY A 342 -20.65 3.25 11.79
C GLY A 342 -20.81 4.77 11.70
N VAL A 343 -19.85 5.52 12.22
CA VAL A 343 -19.87 7.00 12.16
C VAL A 343 -19.79 7.49 10.70
N ILE A 344 -18.92 6.91 9.89
CA ILE A 344 -18.81 7.30 8.48
C ILE A 344 -20.08 6.93 7.71
N ILE A 345 -20.64 5.74 7.94
CA ILE A 345 -21.92 5.35 7.33
C ILE A 345 -23.02 6.34 7.69
N LEU A 346 -23.12 6.74 8.96
CA LEU A 346 -24.10 7.74 9.40
C LEU A 346 -23.92 9.08 8.69
N ILE A 347 -22.67 9.56 8.59
CA ILE A 347 -22.36 10.80 7.87
C ILE A 347 -22.75 10.71 6.38
N LEU A 348 -22.52 9.54 5.75
CA LEU A 348 -22.94 9.30 4.35
C LEU A 348 -24.45 9.37 4.20
N LEU A 349 -25.22 8.68 5.05
CA LEU A 349 -26.69 8.68 5.02
C LEU A 349 -27.25 10.08 5.24
N VAL A 350 -26.70 10.82 6.21
CA VAL A 350 -27.04 12.22 6.44
C VAL A 350 -26.72 13.07 5.21
N GLY A 351 -25.53 12.90 4.62
CA GLY A 351 -25.10 13.68 3.46
C GLY A 351 -25.94 13.45 2.19
N ILE A 352 -26.38 12.21 1.96
CA ILE A 352 -27.30 11.89 0.84
C ILE A 352 -28.67 12.53 1.08
N SER A 353 -29.16 12.53 2.32
CA SER A 353 -30.47 13.08 2.71
C SER A 353 -30.49 14.61 2.80
N LEU A 354 -29.33 15.23 3.11
CA LEU A 354 -29.21 16.66 3.25
C LEU A 354 -29.06 17.36 1.89
N ARG A 355 -29.71 18.50 1.75
CA ARG A 355 -29.42 19.44 0.66
C ARG A 355 -28.11 20.16 0.98
N VAL A 356 -26.97 19.56 0.58
CA VAL A 356 -25.68 20.22 0.66
C VAL A 356 -25.69 21.52 -0.15
N PRO A 357 -25.19 22.65 0.39
CA PRO A 357 -25.12 23.92 -0.33
C PRO A 357 -24.46 23.78 -1.72
N THR A 358 -24.99 24.49 -2.71
CA THR A 358 -24.58 24.34 -4.13
C THR A 358 -23.09 24.51 -4.37
N GLN A 359 -22.42 25.36 -3.59
CA GLN A 359 -20.97 25.60 -3.70
C GLN A 359 -20.12 24.36 -3.40
N TYR A 360 -20.58 23.47 -2.49
CA TYR A 360 -19.89 22.25 -2.08
C TYR A 360 -20.41 21.01 -2.79
N ARG A 361 -21.63 21.07 -3.27
CA ARG A 361 -22.38 19.93 -3.82
C ARG A 361 -21.62 19.23 -4.94
N ARG A 362 -20.98 20.01 -5.82
CA ARG A 362 -20.31 19.48 -7.00
C ARG A 362 -19.15 18.57 -6.62
N LEU A 363 -18.22 19.06 -5.80
CA LEU A 363 -17.04 18.31 -5.41
C LEU A 363 -17.39 17.16 -4.47
N ALA A 364 -18.32 17.36 -3.54
CA ALA A 364 -18.80 16.29 -2.67
C ALA A 364 -19.39 15.13 -3.48
N PHE A 365 -20.32 15.42 -4.40
CA PHE A 365 -20.96 14.37 -5.21
C PHE A 365 -20.07 13.79 -6.30
N LEU A 366 -19.07 14.53 -6.82
CA LEU A 366 -18.01 13.96 -7.64
C LEU A 366 -17.29 12.81 -6.91
N ASN A 367 -16.86 13.09 -5.68
CA ASN A 367 -16.15 12.10 -4.87
C ASN A 367 -17.03 10.90 -4.50
N LEU A 368 -18.26 11.13 -4.07
CA LEU A 368 -19.23 10.05 -3.78
C LEU A 368 -19.54 9.21 -5.01
N SER A 369 -19.71 9.85 -6.19
CA SER A 369 -19.97 9.13 -7.44
C SER A 369 -18.77 8.30 -7.88
N ALA A 370 -17.54 8.80 -7.67
CA ALA A 370 -16.32 8.04 -7.95
C ALA A 370 -16.23 6.78 -7.07
N VAL A 371 -16.53 6.91 -5.76
CA VAL A 371 -16.63 5.76 -4.85
C VAL A 371 -17.68 4.77 -5.35
N ALA A 372 -18.90 5.24 -5.60
CA ALA A 372 -20.01 4.38 -6.02
C ALA A 372 -19.69 3.60 -7.31
N ILE A 373 -19.10 4.26 -8.31
CA ILE A 373 -18.71 3.60 -9.57
C ILE A 373 -17.64 2.54 -9.32
N LEU A 374 -16.58 2.86 -8.58
CA LEU A 374 -15.51 1.90 -8.32
C LEU A 374 -15.99 0.75 -7.45
N VAL A 375 -16.85 0.99 -6.47
CA VAL A 375 -17.49 -0.09 -5.69
C VAL A 375 -18.30 -1.00 -6.63
N VAL A 376 -19.16 -0.45 -7.48
CA VAL A 376 -19.96 -1.25 -8.44
C VAL A 376 -19.07 -2.02 -9.42
N VAL A 377 -18.00 -1.40 -9.93
CA VAL A 377 -17.09 -2.04 -10.88
C VAL A 377 -16.32 -3.20 -10.24
N THR A 378 -15.89 -3.04 -8.99
CA THR A 378 -15.10 -4.06 -8.30
C THR A 378 -15.93 -5.09 -7.52
N LEU A 379 -17.21 -4.80 -7.26
CA LEU A 379 -18.10 -5.70 -6.53
C LEU A 379 -18.31 -7.01 -7.28
N THR A 380 -18.28 -8.12 -6.55
CA THR A 380 -18.70 -9.42 -7.07
C THR A 380 -19.99 -9.89 -6.43
N ILE A 381 -20.94 -10.34 -7.27
CA ILE A 381 -22.22 -10.92 -6.86
C ILE A 381 -22.39 -12.26 -7.59
N HIS A 382 -22.48 -13.36 -6.85
CA HIS A 382 -22.60 -14.71 -7.41
C HIS A 382 -21.57 -15.04 -8.50
N GLY A 383 -20.33 -14.55 -8.33
CA GLY A 383 -19.23 -14.80 -9.28
C GLY A 383 -19.18 -13.84 -10.49
N PHE A 384 -20.16 -12.97 -10.64
CA PHE A 384 -20.14 -11.92 -11.66
C PHE A 384 -19.54 -10.62 -11.11
N SER A 385 -18.65 -9.98 -11.86
CA SER A 385 -18.09 -8.66 -11.57
C SER A 385 -17.75 -7.90 -12.84
N LEU A 386 -18.02 -6.60 -12.86
CA LEU A 386 -17.59 -5.74 -13.96
C LEU A 386 -16.06 -5.59 -14.03
N TYR A 387 -15.35 -5.87 -12.95
CA TYR A 387 -13.89 -5.88 -12.93
C TYR A 387 -13.30 -6.88 -13.91
N HIS A 388 -14.05 -7.92 -14.31
CA HIS A 388 -13.64 -8.88 -15.32
C HIS A 388 -13.22 -8.23 -16.64
N PHE A 389 -13.90 -7.16 -17.05
CA PHE A 389 -13.54 -6.41 -18.26
C PHE A 389 -12.25 -5.61 -18.09
N LEU A 390 -11.99 -5.11 -16.88
CA LEU A 390 -10.76 -4.40 -16.59
C LEU A 390 -9.56 -5.35 -16.44
N TRP A 391 -9.79 -6.59 -16.01
CA TRP A 391 -8.74 -7.58 -15.78
C TRP A 391 -7.89 -7.86 -17.04
N TYR A 392 -8.44 -7.66 -18.24
CA TYR A 392 -7.69 -7.79 -19.49
C TYR A 392 -6.75 -6.62 -19.79
N LEU A 393 -6.85 -5.51 -19.08
CA LEU A 393 -5.95 -4.37 -19.25
C LEU A 393 -4.53 -4.71 -18.75
N PRO A 394 -3.48 -4.19 -19.40
CA PRO A 394 -2.11 -4.42 -18.99
C PRO A 394 -1.87 -4.09 -17.52
N GLY A 395 -1.19 -4.98 -16.80
CA GLY A 395 -0.86 -4.84 -15.39
C GLY A 395 -1.97 -5.28 -14.42
N LEU A 396 -3.26 -5.25 -14.79
CA LEU A 396 -4.34 -5.65 -13.88
C LEU A 396 -4.40 -7.16 -13.63
N LYS A 397 -3.89 -7.98 -14.54
CA LYS A 397 -3.71 -9.44 -14.33
C LYS A 397 -2.74 -9.78 -13.19
N SER A 398 -1.89 -8.86 -12.78
CA SER A 398 -0.96 -9.07 -11.67
C SER A 398 -1.60 -8.77 -10.30
N ILE A 399 -2.76 -8.10 -10.28
CA ILE A 399 -3.48 -7.71 -9.08
C ILE A 399 -4.41 -8.83 -8.64
N ARG A 400 -4.17 -9.38 -7.45
CA ARG A 400 -5.02 -10.39 -6.82
C ARG A 400 -6.01 -9.77 -5.84
N ALA A 401 -5.52 -9.01 -4.88
CA ALA A 401 -6.32 -8.45 -3.79
C ALA A 401 -6.96 -7.11 -4.20
N VAL A 402 -8.07 -7.19 -4.96
CA VAL A 402 -8.80 -5.99 -5.42
C VAL A 402 -9.53 -5.29 -4.27
N THR A 403 -9.85 -6.00 -3.18
CA THR A 403 -10.35 -5.42 -1.91
C THR A 403 -9.52 -4.25 -1.41
N ARG A 404 -8.21 -4.23 -1.67
CA ARG A 404 -7.28 -3.16 -1.26
C ARG A 404 -7.54 -1.81 -1.94
N ILE A 405 -8.42 -1.74 -2.96
CA ILE A 405 -8.89 -0.48 -3.55
C ILE A 405 -9.56 0.41 -2.51
N GLU A 406 -10.16 -0.18 -1.48
CA GLU A 406 -10.80 0.55 -0.39
C GLU A 406 -9.86 1.58 0.25
N LEU A 407 -8.57 1.25 0.36
CA LEU A 407 -7.55 2.16 0.90
C LEU A 407 -7.41 3.46 0.10
N VAL A 408 -7.67 3.40 -1.19
CA VAL A 408 -7.67 4.58 -2.07
C VAL A 408 -9.05 5.28 -2.02
N LEU A 409 -10.13 4.50 -1.91
CA LEU A 409 -11.51 5.03 -1.81
C LEU A 409 -11.77 5.77 -0.49
N MET A 410 -11.01 5.49 0.56
CA MET A 410 -11.08 6.26 1.82
C MET A 410 -10.88 7.77 1.60
N TRP A 411 -10.06 8.17 0.60
CA TRP A 411 -9.85 9.59 0.30
C TRP A 411 -11.13 10.28 -0.21
N PRO A 412 -11.73 9.89 -1.35
CA PRO A 412 -12.95 10.55 -1.84
C PRO A 412 -14.11 10.40 -0.85
N LEU A 413 -14.18 9.30 -0.09
CA LEU A 413 -15.18 9.12 0.96
C LEU A 413 -14.98 10.11 2.10
N GLY A 414 -13.75 10.32 2.55
CA GLY A 414 -13.38 11.31 3.55
C GLY A 414 -13.66 12.75 3.08
N VAL A 415 -13.38 13.07 1.80
CA VAL A 415 -13.72 14.38 1.21
C VAL A 415 -15.24 14.61 1.24
N PHE A 416 -16.04 13.62 0.85
CA PHE A 416 -17.50 13.72 0.93
C PHE A 416 -17.96 13.97 2.38
N ALA A 417 -17.47 13.17 3.33
CA ALA A 417 -17.79 13.32 4.75
C ALA A 417 -17.40 14.72 5.27
N GLY A 418 -16.21 15.21 4.90
CA GLY A 418 -15.75 16.55 5.24
C GLY A 418 -16.70 17.65 4.76
N TYR A 419 -17.20 17.57 3.53
CA TYR A 419 -18.19 18.52 3.01
C TYR A 419 -19.54 18.45 3.73
N VAL A 420 -19.99 17.26 4.10
CA VAL A 420 -21.24 17.08 4.88
C VAL A 420 -21.11 17.76 6.25
N ILE A 421 -20.00 17.48 6.94
CA ILE A 421 -19.72 18.08 8.25
C ILE A 421 -19.61 19.60 8.14
N ASP A 422 -18.88 20.11 7.14
CA ASP A 422 -18.73 21.55 6.92
C ASP A 422 -20.08 22.22 6.68
N ALA A 423 -20.96 21.62 5.87
CA ALA A 423 -22.30 22.09 5.61
C ALA A 423 -23.19 22.12 6.88
N LEU A 424 -23.03 21.15 7.78
CA LEU A 424 -23.71 21.12 9.07
C LEU A 424 -23.18 22.22 10.01
N LEU A 425 -21.88 22.40 10.08
CA LEU A 425 -21.21 23.44 10.89
C LEU A 425 -21.59 24.87 10.45
N GLN A 426 -21.93 25.07 9.15
CA GLN A 426 -22.38 26.37 8.64
C GLN A 426 -23.74 26.77 9.13
N ARG A 427 -24.58 25.83 9.61
CA ARG A 427 -25.89 26.12 10.19
C ARG A 427 -25.82 26.80 11.55
N GLN A 428 -24.62 26.86 12.17
CA GLN A 428 -24.36 27.58 13.43
C GLN A 428 -25.30 27.20 14.59
N ARG A 429 -25.80 25.96 14.61
CA ARG A 429 -26.67 25.43 15.67
C ARG A 429 -25.80 24.72 16.71
N LEU A 430 -25.87 25.15 17.97
CA LEU A 430 -25.07 24.62 19.06
C LEU A 430 -25.21 23.10 19.21
N TRP A 431 -26.44 22.59 19.13
CA TRP A 431 -26.71 21.14 19.20
C TRP A 431 -26.09 20.34 18.04
N LEU A 432 -26.05 20.92 16.83
CA LEU A 432 -25.38 20.29 15.68
C LEU A 432 -23.85 20.21 15.91
N ASN A 433 -23.24 21.26 16.43
CA ASN A 433 -21.84 21.26 16.78
C ASN A 433 -21.55 20.16 17.82
N ALA A 434 -22.38 20.05 18.86
CA ALA A 434 -22.25 19.00 19.87
C ALA A 434 -22.33 17.58 19.26
N ILE A 435 -23.29 17.34 18.36
CA ILE A 435 -23.40 16.06 17.63
C ILE A 435 -22.14 15.78 16.79
N ILE A 436 -21.58 16.78 16.10
CA ILE A 436 -20.39 16.61 15.27
C ILE A 436 -19.15 16.30 16.14
N TYR A 437 -19.00 16.97 17.30
CA TYR A 437 -17.95 16.63 18.26
C TYR A 437 -18.13 15.20 18.79
N LEU A 438 -19.36 14.82 19.14
CA LEU A 438 -19.66 13.44 19.54
C LEU A 438 -19.32 12.45 18.44
N ALA A 439 -19.71 12.71 17.18
CA ALA A 439 -19.37 11.87 16.04
C ALA A 439 -17.85 11.74 15.85
N GLY A 440 -17.08 12.84 15.97
CA GLY A 440 -15.62 12.80 15.93
C GLY A 440 -15.03 11.98 17.07
N SER A 441 -15.58 12.07 18.28
CA SER A 441 -15.15 11.27 19.43
C SER A 441 -15.48 9.80 19.26
N LEU A 442 -16.64 9.47 18.72
CA LEU A 442 -17.04 8.08 18.41
C LEU A 442 -16.15 7.48 17.30
N LEU A 443 -15.81 8.26 16.26
CA LEU A 443 -14.88 7.83 15.22
C LEU A 443 -13.48 7.51 15.79
N LEU A 444 -13.00 8.36 16.71
CA LEU A 444 -11.76 8.08 17.43
C LEU A 444 -11.87 6.76 18.23
N LEU A 445 -12.97 6.56 18.97
CA LEU A 445 -13.19 5.34 19.75
C LEU A 445 -13.28 4.10 18.86
N GLU A 446 -13.98 4.15 17.71
CA GLU A 446 -14.03 3.05 16.74
C GLU A 446 -12.65 2.58 16.32
N SER A 447 -11.71 3.51 16.13
CA SER A 447 -10.33 3.20 15.72
C SER A 447 -9.42 2.81 16.88
N VAL A 448 -9.63 3.39 18.07
CA VAL A 448 -8.85 3.06 19.29
C VAL A 448 -9.17 1.66 19.80
N PHE A 449 -10.46 1.26 19.74
CA PHE A 449 -10.87 -0.10 20.08
C PHE A 449 -10.70 -1.04 18.89
N TYR A 450 -9.44 -1.33 18.58
CA TYR A 450 -9.02 -2.23 17.53
C TYR A 450 -7.99 -3.23 18.07
N ASN A 451 -8.13 -4.51 17.74
CA ASN A 451 -7.21 -5.57 18.14
C ASN A 451 -6.01 -5.60 17.19
N HIS A 452 -4.97 -4.89 17.56
CA HIS A 452 -3.75 -4.80 16.76
C HIS A 452 -2.98 -6.12 16.71
N THR A 453 -2.49 -6.47 15.55
CA THR A 453 -1.53 -7.55 15.35
C THR A 453 -0.13 -7.01 15.61
N THR A 454 0.55 -7.53 16.62
CA THR A 454 1.93 -7.15 16.94
C THR A 454 2.77 -8.37 17.26
N THR A 455 4.08 -8.26 17.09
CA THR A 455 5.05 -9.31 17.42
C THR A 455 6.15 -8.75 18.32
N SER A 456 6.70 -9.58 19.23
CA SER A 456 7.78 -9.16 20.11
C SER A 456 9.06 -8.89 19.31
N LYS A 457 9.65 -7.70 19.51
CA LYS A 457 10.93 -7.33 18.91
C LYS A 457 12.05 -8.22 19.46
N ALA A 458 12.04 -8.51 20.76
CA ALA A 458 13.01 -9.37 21.40
C ALA A 458 12.94 -10.80 20.88
N ASP A 459 11.72 -11.36 20.69
CA ASP A 459 11.55 -12.71 20.16
C ASP A 459 12.02 -12.80 18.70
N ALA A 460 11.71 -11.79 17.88
CA ALA A 460 12.20 -11.72 16.51
C ALA A 460 13.74 -11.69 16.47
N GLN A 461 14.39 -10.92 17.33
CA GLN A 461 15.84 -10.87 17.45
C GLN A 461 16.43 -12.17 17.99
N ALA A 462 15.78 -12.80 18.98
CA ALA A 462 16.20 -14.09 19.53
C ALA A 462 16.16 -15.22 18.48
N ARG A 463 15.15 -15.23 17.58
CA ARG A 463 15.08 -16.16 16.45
C ARG A 463 16.30 -16.05 15.55
N LEU A 464 16.70 -14.82 15.18
CA LEU A 464 17.88 -14.59 14.33
C LEU A 464 19.19 -14.95 15.06
N ALA A 465 19.29 -14.63 16.35
CA ALA A 465 20.44 -14.99 17.17
C ALA A 465 20.59 -16.50 17.30
N ASN A 466 19.49 -17.23 17.51
CA ASN A 466 19.48 -18.69 17.55
C ASN A 466 19.94 -19.30 16.21
N LEU A 467 19.44 -18.78 15.09
CA LEU A 467 19.87 -19.27 13.77
C LEU A 467 21.38 -19.00 13.54
N ARG A 468 21.89 -17.84 13.95
CA ARG A 468 23.34 -17.54 13.87
C ARG A 468 24.18 -18.45 14.78
N SER A 469 23.70 -18.79 15.97
CA SER A 469 24.40 -19.73 16.87
C SER A 469 24.46 -21.13 16.27
N GLN A 470 23.39 -21.58 15.61
CA GLN A 470 23.39 -22.86 14.89
C GLN A 470 24.37 -22.85 13.73
N LEU A 471 24.52 -21.73 13.01
CA LEU A 471 25.53 -21.57 11.95
C LEU A 471 26.95 -21.66 12.49
N ALA A 472 27.23 -21.07 13.66
CA ALA A 472 28.56 -21.11 14.29
C ALA A 472 28.93 -22.50 14.81
N THR A 473 27.92 -23.34 15.14
CA THR A 473 28.12 -24.70 15.66
C THR A 473 27.86 -25.78 14.62
N ALA A 474 27.34 -25.41 13.42
CA ALA A 474 27.14 -26.39 12.36
C ALA A 474 28.48 -27.01 11.99
N PRO A 475 28.67 -28.34 12.16
CA PRO A 475 29.80 -29.02 11.52
C PRO A 475 29.65 -28.69 10.03
N ALA A 476 30.74 -28.34 9.40
CA ALA A 476 30.78 -28.19 7.95
C ALA A 476 30.08 -29.42 7.37
N ALA A 477 28.85 -29.25 6.86
CA ALA A 477 28.05 -30.33 6.27
C ALA A 477 28.62 -30.77 4.91
N THR A 478 29.87 -30.40 4.67
CA THR A 478 30.70 -30.92 3.61
C THR A 478 31.28 -32.24 4.10
N ALA A 479 31.27 -33.25 3.27
CA ALA A 479 31.85 -34.60 3.49
C ALA A 479 33.35 -34.64 3.86
N VAL A 480 33.89 -33.53 4.42
CA VAL A 480 35.28 -33.39 4.85
C VAL A 480 35.28 -32.90 6.31
N PRO A 481 35.76 -33.68 7.28
CA PRO A 481 35.61 -33.45 8.71
C PRO A 481 36.32 -32.21 9.29
N GLU A 482 37.00 -31.39 8.53
CA GLU A 482 37.75 -30.20 8.97
C GLU A 482 37.60 -29.01 8.01
N ALA A 483 36.62 -29.02 7.13
CA ALA A 483 36.53 -27.98 6.10
C ALA A 483 36.00 -26.65 6.67
N ALA A 484 36.74 -25.59 6.40
CA ALA A 484 36.27 -24.22 6.49
C ALA A 484 34.96 -24.03 5.67
N LEU A 485 34.14 -23.05 6.04
CA LEU A 485 32.97 -22.67 5.25
C LEU A 485 33.37 -22.52 3.77
N PRO A 486 32.46 -22.89 2.83
CA PRO A 486 32.69 -22.65 1.39
C PRO A 486 33.06 -21.19 1.12
N ALA A 487 33.86 -20.93 0.11
CA ALA A 487 34.30 -19.57 -0.24
C ALA A 487 33.12 -18.61 -0.49
N ASP A 488 32.03 -19.12 -1.10
CA ASP A 488 30.80 -18.37 -1.37
C ASP A 488 29.61 -19.16 -0.83
N PRO A 489 29.35 -19.15 0.50
CA PRO A 489 28.36 -20.02 1.12
C PRO A 489 26.92 -19.59 0.73
N ILE A 490 26.04 -20.58 0.60
CA ILE A 490 24.61 -20.43 0.33
C ILE A 490 23.83 -20.96 1.53
N LEU A 491 23.12 -20.11 2.23
CA LEU A 491 22.33 -20.53 3.39
C LEU A 491 21.08 -21.31 2.96
N PHE A 492 20.78 -22.40 3.67
CA PHE A 492 19.54 -23.16 3.51
C PHE A 492 19.04 -23.65 4.86
N VAL A 493 17.86 -23.16 5.27
CA VAL A 493 17.26 -23.43 6.60
C VAL A 493 16.03 -24.31 6.44
N ALA A 494 15.99 -25.41 7.18
CA ALA A 494 14.81 -26.26 7.29
C ALA A 494 13.76 -25.64 8.23
N ARG A 495 12.50 -25.94 7.97
CA ARG A 495 11.39 -25.50 8.81
C ARG A 495 11.20 -26.47 9.99
N PRO A 496 11.16 -26.00 11.24
CA PRO A 496 10.61 -26.75 12.35
C PRO A 496 9.09 -26.96 12.18
N GLN A 497 8.56 -28.16 12.49
CA GLN A 497 7.15 -28.50 12.27
C GLN A 497 6.15 -27.60 13.02
N TRP A 498 6.57 -27.00 14.13
CA TRP A 498 5.75 -26.14 14.98
C TRP A 498 5.72 -24.66 14.54
N ASP A 499 6.60 -24.26 13.62
CA ASP A 499 6.65 -22.86 13.14
C ASP A 499 5.66 -22.61 12.00
N PRO A 500 5.10 -21.40 11.89
CA PRO A 500 4.40 -20.99 10.67
C PRO A 500 5.32 -21.13 9.44
N TRP A 501 4.79 -21.65 8.36
CA TRP A 501 5.58 -22.01 7.16
C TRP A 501 6.46 -20.88 6.60
N TYR A 502 6.10 -19.63 6.82
CA TYR A 502 6.83 -18.45 6.31
C TYR A 502 7.91 -17.93 7.27
N ALA A 503 7.80 -18.19 8.57
CA ALA A 503 8.70 -17.57 9.55
C ALA A 503 10.17 -18.02 9.37
N PRO A 504 10.50 -19.31 9.22
CA PRO A 504 11.88 -19.76 8.96
C PRO A 504 12.43 -19.27 7.62
N GLU A 505 11.59 -19.12 6.60
CA GLU A 505 12.00 -18.57 5.30
C GLU A 505 12.52 -17.14 5.47
N ILE A 506 11.78 -16.32 6.23
CA ILE A 506 12.16 -14.92 6.47
C ILE A 506 13.34 -14.84 7.46
N ASP A 507 13.44 -15.71 8.46
CA ASP A 507 14.60 -15.79 9.35
C ASP A 507 15.87 -16.05 8.54
N ALA A 508 15.82 -17.02 7.62
CA ALA A 508 16.93 -17.32 6.71
C ALA A 508 17.29 -16.11 5.82
N MET A 509 16.29 -15.44 5.25
CA MET A 509 16.51 -14.24 4.43
C MET A 509 17.21 -13.13 5.23
N LEU A 510 16.76 -12.85 6.45
CA LEU A 510 17.31 -11.79 7.29
C LEU A 510 18.74 -12.11 7.77
N VAL A 511 19.00 -13.36 8.17
CA VAL A 511 20.35 -13.78 8.56
C VAL A 511 21.30 -13.77 7.36
N ALA A 512 20.86 -14.29 6.20
CA ALA A 512 21.62 -14.27 4.97
C ALA A 512 21.96 -12.82 4.54
N GLN A 513 21.00 -11.90 4.65
CA GLN A 513 21.22 -10.47 4.38
C GLN A 513 22.29 -9.88 5.30
N ASP A 514 22.25 -10.17 6.60
CA ASP A 514 23.22 -9.68 7.56
C ASP A 514 24.64 -10.22 7.29
N LEU A 515 24.73 -11.47 6.83
CA LEU A 515 26.00 -12.11 6.47
C LEU A 515 26.52 -11.72 5.08
N GLY A 516 25.66 -11.13 4.24
CA GLY A 516 25.97 -10.89 2.83
C GLY A 516 25.97 -12.17 1.98
N TRP A 517 25.28 -13.23 2.43
CA TRP A 517 25.19 -14.52 1.75
C TRP A 517 23.90 -14.63 0.94
N PRO A 518 23.88 -15.36 -0.17
CA PRO A 518 22.63 -15.79 -0.79
C PRO A 518 21.97 -16.89 0.06
N THR A 519 20.63 -17.04 -0.13
CA THR A 519 19.86 -18.12 0.49
C THR A 519 18.89 -18.74 -0.50
N LEU A 520 18.74 -20.07 -0.43
CA LEU A 520 17.73 -20.82 -1.18
C LEU A 520 16.32 -20.61 -0.61
N ASN A 521 16.25 -20.19 0.65
CA ASN A 521 14.99 -19.80 1.30
C ASN A 521 14.44 -18.52 0.67
N GLY A 522 13.12 -18.32 0.84
CA GLY A 522 12.51 -17.11 0.36
C GLY A 522 11.03 -16.99 0.68
N TYR A 523 10.59 -15.76 0.79
CA TYR A 523 9.20 -15.38 0.98
C TYR A 523 8.88 -14.18 0.10
N SER A 524 7.77 -14.24 -0.65
CA SER A 524 7.31 -13.13 -1.48
C SER A 524 5.86 -13.33 -1.93
N GLY A 525 5.31 -12.37 -2.67
CA GLY A 525 3.98 -12.46 -3.28
C GLY A 525 3.87 -13.47 -4.42
N ASN A 526 5.00 -13.85 -5.02
CA ASN A 526 5.14 -14.92 -6.00
C ASN A 526 6.35 -15.78 -5.64
N PHE A 527 6.38 -17.02 -6.16
CA PHE A 527 7.46 -17.98 -5.89
C PHE A 527 8.05 -18.48 -7.20
N PRO A 528 9.37 -18.71 -7.26
CA PRO A 528 10.00 -19.23 -8.47
C PRO A 528 9.55 -20.67 -8.77
N PRO A 529 9.71 -21.15 -10.01
CA PRO A 529 9.39 -22.52 -10.39
C PRO A 529 10.05 -23.54 -9.46
N GLY A 530 9.29 -24.56 -9.05
CA GLY A 530 9.76 -25.65 -8.20
C GLY A 530 9.99 -25.30 -6.73
N PHE A 531 9.74 -24.06 -6.31
CA PHE A 531 9.83 -23.69 -4.91
C PHE A 531 8.73 -24.40 -4.09
N GLN A 532 9.13 -25.04 -3.01
CA GLN A 532 8.24 -25.76 -2.10
C GLN A 532 8.57 -25.39 -0.66
N PHE A 533 7.55 -25.33 0.19
CA PHE A 533 7.69 -25.15 1.64
C PHE A 533 7.84 -26.49 2.39
N ALA A 534 8.21 -27.56 1.68
CA ALA A 534 8.33 -28.88 2.27
C ALA A 534 9.52 -28.97 3.21
N ASP A 535 9.33 -29.68 4.33
CA ASP A 535 10.37 -29.91 5.35
C ASP A 535 11.25 -31.14 5.03
N SER A 536 11.07 -31.73 3.85
CA SER A 536 11.79 -32.92 3.42
C SER A 536 13.15 -32.60 2.84
N CYS A 537 14.08 -33.50 3.00
CA CYS A 537 15.41 -33.44 2.41
C CYS A 537 15.39 -33.35 0.87
N SER A 538 14.31 -33.82 0.24
CA SER A 538 14.11 -33.70 -1.21
C SER A 538 13.87 -32.28 -1.72
N ARG A 539 13.59 -31.32 -0.81
CA ARG A 539 13.36 -29.91 -1.18
C ARG A 539 14.57 -29.33 -1.93
N LEU A 540 15.78 -29.51 -1.39
CA LEU A 540 16.99 -28.92 -1.96
C LEU A 540 17.28 -29.41 -3.39
N PRO A 541 17.37 -30.73 -3.67
CA PRO A 541 17.58 -31.22 -5.04
C PRO A 541 16.49 -30.80 -5.99
N ASN A 542 15.22 -30.84 -5.58
CA ASN A 542 14.09 -30.46 -6.41
C ASN A 542 14.11 -28.97 -6.79
N GLN A 543 14.48 -28.11 -5.85
CA GLN A 543 14.59 -26.66 -6.08
C GLN A 543 15.74 -26.34 -7.05
N ILE A 544 16.89 -26.99 -6.91
CA ILE A 544 18.02 -26.81 -7.83
C ILE A 544 17.70 -27.38 -9.22
N LYS A 545 17.07 -28.57 -9.31
CA LYS A 545 16.60 -29.13 -10.59
C LYS A 545 15.64 -28.18 -11.30
N ALA A 546 14.68 -27.60 -10.57
CA ALA A 546 13.72 -26.66 -11.14
C ALA A 546 14.42 -25.39 -11.67
N TYR A 547 15.45 -24.91 -10.97
CA TYR A 547 16.27 -23.81 -11.46
C TYR A 547 17.04 -24.20 -12.73
N MET A 548 17.69 -25.36 -12.77
CA MET A 548 18.42 -25.86 -13.95
C MET A 548 17.48 -26.01 -15.16
N ALA A 549 16.30 -26.59 -14.95
CA ALA A 549 15.28 -26.69 -16.00
C ALA A 549 14.83 -25.31 -16.50
N PHE A 550 14.62 -24.37 -15.60
CA PHE A 550 14.24 -23.00 -15.93
C PHE A 550 15.31 -22.27 -16.74
N THR A 551 16.59 -22.45 -16.39
CA THR A 551 17.72 -21.82 -17.07
C THR A 551 18.24 -22.63 -18.25
N ARG A 552 17.66 -23.80 -18.51
CA ARG A 552 18.09 -24.77 -19.54
C ARG A 552 19.54 -25.24 -19.36
N LEU A 553 20.01 -25.26 -18.12
CA LEU A 553 21.29 -25.88 -17.77
C LEU A 553 21.07 -27.38 -17.63
N SER A 554 21.91 -28.17 -18.30
CA SER A 554 21.80 -29.64 -18.30
C SER A 554 23.08 -30.33 -17.77
N ASP A 555 24.08 -29.53 -17.37
CA ASP A 555 25.38 -30.08 -16.95
C ASP A 555 25.42 -30.35 -15.43
N ALA A 556 25.94 -31.53 -15.10
CA ALA A 556 26.12 -31.95 -13.71
C ALA A 556 27.04 -31.02 -12.91
N SER A 557 27.95 -30.30 -13.57
CA SER A 557 28.87 -29.38 -12.91
C SER A 557 28.16 -28.21 -12.29
N SER A 558 27.16 -27.64 -12.96
CA SER A 558 26.34 -26.53 -12.43
C SER A 558 25.53 -26.93 -11.19
N TYR A 559 24.99 -28.16 -11.16
CA TYR A 559 24.32 -28.70 -9.98
C TYR A 559 25.29 -28.85 -8.81
N LEU A 560 26.44 -29.48 -9.05
CA LEU A 560 27.43 -29.72 -8.04
C LEU A 560 28.07 -28.43 -7.50
N ASP A 561 28.21 -27.41 -8.35
CA ASP A 561 28.75 -26.11 -7.93
C ASP A 561 27.81 -25.44 -6.89
N ILE A 562 26.52 -25.47 -7.10
CA ILE A 562 25.54 -24.94 -6.13
C ILE A 562 25.56 -25.78 -4.85
N ILE A 563 25.50 -27.13 -4.97
CA ILE A 563 25.40 -28.04 -3.82
C ILE A 563 26.62 -27.93 -2.88
N LYS A 564 27.83 -27.84 -3.43
CA LYS A 564 29.06 -27.71 -2.64
C LYS A 564 29.12 -26.42 -1.81
N ARG A 565 28.35 -25.44 -2.16
CA ARG A 565 28.28 -24.12 -1.49
C ARG A 565 27.17 -24.04 -0.46
N VAL A 566 26.23 -25.01 -0.42
CA VAL A 566 25.07 -24.96 0.49
C VAL A 566 25.52 -25.28 1.92
N VAL A 567 25.11 -24.41 2.85
CA VAL A 567 25.22 -24.58 4.30
C VAL A 567 23.82 -24.87 4.86
N PRO A 568 23.48 -26.15 5.08
CA PRO A 568 22.15 -26.54 5.55
C PRO A 568 22.04 -26.46 7.06
N ILE A 569 20.92 -25.92 7.57
CA ILE A 569 20.62 -25.81 9.00
C ILE A 569 19.29 -26.49 9.31
N GLY A 570 19.25 -27.30 10.36
CA GLY A 570 18.02 -27.91 10.89
C GLY A 570 17.59 -29.22 10.21
N PHE A 571 18.38 -29.77 9.30
CA PHE A 571 18.10 -31.05 8.61
C PHE A 571 18.64 -32.22 9.41
N LYS A 572 17.96 -32.61 10.50
CA LYS A 572 18.44 -33.65 11.42
C LYS A 572 18.34 -35.08 10.87
N ASP A 573 17.41 -35.32 9.94
CA ASP A 573 17.08 -36.66 9.44
C ASP A 573 17.61 -36.94 8.03
N CYS A 574 18.46 -36.07 7.51
CA CYS A 574 19.03 -36.21 6.18
C CYS A 574 20.46 -36.72 6.24
N ASP A 575 20.76 -37.77 5.46
CA ASP A 575 22.15 -38.17 5.21
C ASP A 575 22.93 -36.96 4.62
N PRO A 576 24.00 -36.49 5.28
CA PRO A 576 24.78 -35.33 4.79
C PRO A 576 25.26 -35.47 3.35
N ASN A 577 25.38 -36.70 2.86
CA ASN A 577 25.81 -36.99 1.48
C ASN A 577 24.66 -37.11 0.49
N TRP A 578 23.39 -37.07 0.94
CA TRP A 578 22.26 -37.33 0.08
C TRP A 578 22.05 -36.25 -0.98
N TRP A 579 22.19 -35.00 -0.64
CA TRP A 579 22.07 -33.90 -1.60
C TRP A 579 23.29 -33.67 -2.47
N SER A 580 24.46 -34.25 -2.14
CA SER A 580 25.64 -34.19 -3.01
C SER A 580 25.52 -35.10 -4.23
N LYS A 581 24.58 -36.04 -4.22
CA LYS A 581 24.34 -36.96 -5.34
C LYS A 581 23.34 -36.32 -6.31
N MET A 582 23.71 -36.27 -7.58
CA MET A 582 22.75 -35.86 -8.61
C MET A 582 21.54 -36.80 -8.57
N PRO A 583 20.30 -36.28 -8.43
CA PRO A 583 19.12 -37.11 -8.56
C PRO A 583 18.99 -37.54 -10.03
N ASN A 584 18.73 -38.84 -10.27
CA ASN A 584 18.46 -39.43 -11.59
C ASN A 584 17.29 -38.76 -12.31
#